data_cb1566ab3cc2974533c42658e1d87827
#
_entry.id   cb1566ab3cc2974533c42658e1d87827
#
_cell.length_a   1.000
_cell.length_b   1.000
_cell.length_c   1.000
_cell.angle_alpha   90.00
_cell.angle_beta   90.00
_cell.angle_gamma   90.00
#
_symmetry.space_group_name_H-M   'P 1'
#
loop_
_entity.id
_entity.type
_entity.pdbx_description
1 polymer ?
#
loop_
_entity_poly.entity_id
_entity_poly.type
_entity_poly.pdbx_seq_one_letter_code
_entity_poly.pdbx_strand_id
1 'polypeptide(L)'
;MTARRWALGALEVLLAVGPMVAIEVLLRTSDLPTTCRRLGVALDLSGADPAASGPAVLPRRTRRVVLACGLVVGHWPAGDTCLRRCLLTGHRLRALRPVLRIGVRRVDGRFSAHSWLEVDGRALDPAAPAFAVLGPVGG
;
A
#
# COMPACT_ATOMS: atom_id res chain seq x y z
N MET A 1 -9.54 -15.68 -22.78
CA MET A 1 -9.80 -14.42 -22.08
C MET A 1 -10.72 -13.55 -22.92
N THR A 2 -11.78 -13.08 -22.33
CA THR A 2 -12.76 -12.25 -23.06
C THR A 2 -12.29 -10.80 -23.16
N ALA A 3 -12.59 -10.14 -24.30
CA ALA A 3 -12.30 -8.71 -24.50
C ALA A 3 -12.79 -7.83 -23.34
N ARG A 4 -13.90 -8.18 -22.72
CA ARG A 4 -14.44 -7.51 -21.53
C ARG A 4 -13.47 -7.51 -20.35
N ARG A 5 -12.72 -8.57 -20.12
CA ARG A 5 -11.73 -8.65 -19.02
C ARG A 5 -10.56 -7.71 -19.24
N TRP A 6 -10.11 -7.62 -20.50
CA TRP A 6 -9.07 -6.68 -20.89
C TRP A 6 -9.53 -5.23 -20.75
N ALA A 7 -10.74 -4.92 -21.21
CA ALA A 7 -11.31 -3.58 -21.09
C ALA A 7 -11.44 -3.14 -19.61
N LEU A 8 -11.90 -4.04 -18.75
CA LEU A 8 -11.99 -3.74 -17.30
C LEU A 8 -10.61 -3.56 -16.65
N GLY A 9 -9.62 -4.33 -17.06
CA GLY A 9 -8.25 -4.15 -16.59
C GLY A 9 -7.66 -2.81 -17.02
N ALA A 10 -7.82 -2.45 -18.29
CA ALA A 10 -7.38 -1.17 -18.83
C ALA A 10 -8.07 0.01 -18.13
N LEU A 11 -9.36 -0.10 -17.85
CA LEU A 11 -10.09 0.92 -17.10
C LEU A 11 -9.52 1.12 -15.70
N GLU A 12 -9.21 0.04 -14.98
CA GLU A 12 -8.62 0.13 -13.64
C GLU A 12 -7.24 0.81 -13.68
N VAL A 13 -6.43 0.54 -14.70
CA VAL A 13 -5.14 1.21 -14.90
C VAL A 13 -5.36 2.72 -15.12
N LEU A 14 -6.28 3.10 -15.98
CA LEU A 14 -6.61 4.51 -16.23
C LEU A 14 -7.10 5.20 -14.96
N LEU A 15 -7.96 4.54 -14.18
CA LEU A 15 -8.47 5.07 -12.91
C LEU A 15 -7.39 5.19 -11.84
N ALA A 16 -6.27 4.50 -11.97
CA ALA A 16 -5.16 4.57 -11.03
C ALA A 16 -4.17 5.71 -11.34
N VAL A 17 -4.08 6.16 -12.59
CA VAL A 17 -3.12 7.18 -13.02
C VAL A 17 -3.36 8.53 -12.34
N GLY A 18 -4.60 9.02 -12.33
CA GLY A 18 -4.95 10.29 -11.69
C GLY A 18 -4.58 10.33 -10.20
N PRO A 19 -5.05 9.37 -9.38
CA PRO A 19 -4.63 9.27 -7.99
C PRO A 19 -3.11 9.15 -7.81
N MET A 20 -2.40 8.47 -8.70
CA MET A 20 -0.94 8.37 -8.62
C MET A 20 -0.26 9.72 -8.80
N VAL A 21 -0.74 10.56 -9.71
CA VAL A 21 -0.25 11.93 -9.86
C VAL A 21 -0.48 12.74 -8.58
N ALA A 22 -1.67 12.63 -7.99
CA ALA A 22 -1.99 13.30 -6.72
C ALA A 22 -1.07 12.81 -5.58
N ILE A 23 -0.78 11.52 -5.51
CA ILE A 23 0.14 10.95 -4.52
C ILE A 23 1.54 11.54 -4.69
N GLU A 24 2.04 11.61 -5.91
CA GLU A 24 3.36 12.18 -6.19
C GLU A 24 3.45 13.65 -5.74
N VAL A 25 2.43 14.44 -5.99
CA VAL A 25 2.34 15.82 -5.50
C VAL A 25 2.33 15.87 -3.98
N LEU A 26 1.51 15.05 -3.33
CA LEU A 26 1.40 15.00 -1.87
C LEU A 26 2.72 14.56 -1.21
N LEU A 27 3.41 13.59 -1.78
CA LEU A 27 4.71 13.14 -1.25
C LEU A 27 5.79 14.23 -1.31
N ARG A 28 5.66 15.18 -2.23
CA ARG A 28 6.60 16.30 -2.39
C ARG A 28 6.22 17.53 -1.58
N THR A 29 4.96 17.68 -1.21
CA THR A 29 4.42 18.92 -0.61
C THR A 29 3.87 18.74 0.78
N SER A 30 3.73 17.51 1.27
CA SER A 30 3.11 17.20 2.57
C SER A 30 3.87 16.08 3.28
N ASP A 31 3.71 16.03 4.59
CA ASP A 31 4.21 14.89 5.38
C ASP A 31 3.37 13.62 5.17
N LEU A 32 3.87 12.49 5.61
CA LEU A 32 3.19 11.21 5.44
C LEU A 32 1.83 11.14 6.14
N PRO A 33 1.67 11.58 7.41
CA PRO A 33 0.36 11.58 8.05
C PRO A 33 -0.69 12.41 7.31
N THR A 34 -0.32 13.57 6.79
CA THR A 34 -1.21 14.42 6.00
C THR A 34 -1.55 13.78 4.67
N THR A 35 -0.58 13.18 4.01
CA THR A 35 -0.78 12.43 2.75
C THR A 35 -1.78 11.30 2.96
N CYS A 36 -1.60 10.47 3.97
CA CYS A 36 -2.51 9.37 4.29
C CYS A 36 -3.92 9.86 4.57
N ARG A 37 -4.06 10.92 5.37
CA ARG A 37 -5.38 11.52 5.68
C ARG A 37 -6.11 11.96 4.42
N ARG A 38 -5.41 12.66 3.52
CA ARG A 38 -5.99 13.14 2.26
C ARG A 38 -6.38 12.03 1.31
N LEU A 39 -5.67 10.91 1.37
CA LEU A 39 -5.94 9.74 0.53
C LEU A 39 -7.01 8.81 1.14
N GLY A 40 -7.42 9.03 2.38
CA GLY A 40 -8.35 8.16 3.07
C GLY A 40 -7.74 6.84 3.53
N VAL A 41 -6.43 6.83 3.79
CA VAL A 41 -5.68 5.67 4.28
C VAL A 41 -5.31 5.92 5.74
N ALA A 42 -5.67 5.00 6.63
CA ALA A 42 -5.23 5.08 8.01
C ALA A 42 -3.73 4.77 8.12
N LEU A 43 -3.03 5.53 8.94
CA LEU A 43 -1.62 5.29 9.25
C LEU A 43 -1.52 4.86 10.70
N ASP A 44 -0.97 3.69 10.96
CA ASP A 44 -0.79 3.18 12.30
C ASP A 44 0.69 2.91 12.58
N LEU A 45 1.27 3.73 13.44
CA LEU A 45 2.64 3.63 13.91
C LEU A 45 2.70 3.27 15.41
N SER A 46 1.60 2.74 15.96
CA SER A 46 1.50 2.46 17.40
C SER A 46 2.35 1.28 17.89
N GLY A 47 2.90 0.49 16.97
CA GLY A 47 3.65 -0.71 17.34
C GLY A 47 2.78 -1.86 17.85
N ALA A 48 1.47 -1.75 17.68
CA ALA A 48 0.56 -2.86 17.98
C ALA A 48 0.96 -4.12 17.20
N ASP A 49 0.69 -5.27 17.80
CA ASP A 49 1.06 -6.56 17.24
C ASP A 49 0.69 -6.69 15.76
N PRO A 50 1.55 -7.37 14.99
CA PRO A 50 1.30 -7.57 13.58
C PRO A 50 0.01 -8.34 13.35
N ALA A 51 -0.49 -8.11 12.18
CA ALA A 51 -1.60 -8.78 11.57
C ALA A 51 -1.87 -10.20 12.04
N ALA A 52 -3.12 -10.53 12.15
CA ALA A 52 -3.56 -11.91 12.29
C ALA A 52 -2.82 -12.81 11.27
N SER A 53 -2.51 -14.02 11.67
CA SER A 53 -1.79 -14.98 10.83
C SER A 53 -2.50 -15.19 9.48
N GLY A 54 -1.75 -15.12 8.42
CA GLY A 54 -2.21 -15.36 7.06
C GLY A 54 -2.44 -14.09 6.24
N PRO A 55 -2.39 -14.22 4.91
CA PRO A 55 -2.61 -13.10 3.99
C PRO A 55 -4.07 -12.65 3.99
N ALA A 56 -4.30 -11.39 3.65
CA ALA A 56 -5.65 -10.88 3.43
C ALA A 56 -6.28 -11.56 2.23
N VAL A 57 -7.53 -11.98 2.39
CA VAL A 57 -8.32 -12.54 1.29
C VAL A 57 -9.15 -11.42 0.68
N LEU A 58 -8.84 -11.10 -0.57
CA LEU A 58 -9.51 -10.03 -1.29
C LEU A 58 -10.52 -10.60 -2.30
N PRO A 59 -11.69 -9.96 -2.45
CA PRO A 59 -12.63 -10.27 -3.52
C PRO A 59 -11.96 -10.16 -4.90
N ARG A 60 -12.45 -10.90 -5.89
CA ARG A 60 -11.90 -10.87 -7.25
C ARG A 60 -11.81 -9.48 -7.87
N ARG A 61 -12.82 -8.64 -7.60
CA ARG A 61 -12.87 -7.26 -8.06
C ARG A 61 -11.69 -6.44 -7.50
N THR A 62 -11.40 -6.61 -6.24
CA THR A 62 -10.31 -5.95 -5.52
C THR A 62 -8.93 -6.37 -6.02
N ARG A 63 -8.75 -7.65 -6.34
CA ARG A 63 -7.49 -8.16 -6.92
C ARG A 63 -7.14 -7.45 -8.23
N ARG A 64 -8.12 -7.15 -9.06
CA ARG A 64 -7.91 -6.40 -10.31
C ARG A 64 -7.39 -4.99 -10.03
N VAL A 65 -7.96 -4.33 -9.03
CA VAL A 65 -7.49 -3.01 -8.59
C VAL A 65 -6.04 -3.07 -8.11
N VAL A 66 -5.70 -4.06 -7.29
CA VAL A 66 -4.32 -4.25 -6.79
C VAL A 66 -3.34 -4.47 -7.94
N LEU A 67 -3.69 -5.30 -8.90
CA LEU A 67 -2.84 -5.55 -10.09
C LEU A 67 -2.65 -4.28 -10.92
N ALA A 68 -3.71 -3.52 -11.15
CA ALA A 68 -3.64 -2.27 -11.89
C ALA A 68 -2.76 -1.23 -11.17
N CYS A 69 -2.89 -1.09 -9.87
CA CYS A 69 -2.02 -0.24 -9.06
C CYS A 69 -0.55 -0.66 -9.17
N GLY A 70 -0.29 -1.96 -9.09
CA GLY A 70 1.06 -2.50 -9.26
C GLY A 70 1.66 -2.19 -10.63
N LEU A 71 0.88 -2.27 -11.69
CA LEU A 71 1.32 -1.92 -13.05
C LEU A 71 1.65 -0.42 -13.16
N VAL A 72 0.80 0.45 -12.65
CA VAL A 72 1.02 1.90 -12.69
C VAL A 72 2.29 2.28 -11.93
N VAL A 73 2.45 1.79 -10.70
CA VAL A 73 3.64 2.11 -9.88
C VAL A 73 4.90 1.49 -10.48
N GLY A 74 4.81 0.27 -11.01
CA GLY A 74 5.94 -0.42 -11.66
C GLY A 74 6.50 0.32 -12.86
N HIS A 75 5.69 1.14 -13.53
CA HIS A 75 6.10 1.97 -14.68
C HIS A 75 6.20 3.46 -14.34
N TRP A 76 6.11 3.80 -13.04
CA TRP A 76 6.10 5.20 -12.63
C TRP A 76 7.49 5.86 -12.78
N PRO A 77 7.57 7.06 -13.41
CA PRO A 77 8.87 7.69 -13.69
C PRO A 77 9.72 8.00 -12.46
N ALA A 78 9.07 8.30 -11.32
CA ALA A 78 9.77 8.60 -10.07
C ALA A 78 10.22 7.34 -9.30
N GLY A 79 9.95 6.15 -9.82
CA GLY A 79 10.38 4.87 -9.27
C GLY A 79 9.28 4.09 -8.57
N ASP A 80 9.44 2.77 -8.60
CA ASP A 80 8.60 1.82 -7.91
C ASP A 80 9.07 1.68 -6.46
N THR A 81 8.29 2.19 -5.53
CA THR A 81 8.56 2.05 -4.09
C THR A 81 7.39 1.39 -3.38
N CYS A 82 7.68 0.66 -2.31
CA CYS A 82 6.63 0.03 -1.50
C CYS A 82 5.64 1.07 -0.95
N LEU A 83 6.12 2.25 -0.59
CA LEU A 83 5.25 3.32 -0.10
C LEU A 83 4.27 3.82 -1.17
N ARG A 84 4.74 4.07 -2.38
CA ARG A 84 3.87 4.47 -3.51
C ARG A 84 2.82 3.41 -3.80
N ARG A 85 3.20 2.13 -3.82
CA ARG A 85 2.26 1.02 -3.98
C ARG A 85 1.19 1.01 -2.90
N CYS A 86 1.59 1.16 -1.65
CA CYS A 86 0.67 1.17 -0.51
C CYS A 86 -0.29 2.36 -0.57
N LEU A 87 0.20 3.55 -0.87
CA LEU A 87 -0.63 4.75 -0.94
C LEU A 87 -1.65 4.67 -2.07
N LEU A 88 -1.22 4.24 -3.26
CA LEU A 88 -2.14 4.09 -4.40
C LEU A 88 -3.16 2.99 -4.16
N THR A 89 -2.72 1.83 -3.75
CA THR A 89 -3.59 0.69 -3.46
C THR A 89 -4.54 1.02 -2.31
N GLY A 90 -4.04 1.60 -1.24
CA GLY A 90 -4.85 2.00 -0.09
C GLY A 90 -5.92 3.02 -0.45
N HIS A 91 -5.58 4.02 -1.26
CA HIS A 91 -6.55 5.00 -1.75
C HIS A 91 -7.63 4.35 -2.61
N ARG A 92 -7.25 3.49 -3.53
CA ARG A 92 -8.18 2.77 -4.40
C ARG A 92 -9.08 1.80 -3.63
N LEU A 93 -8.59 1.26 -2.53
CA LEU A 93 -9.30 0.32 -1.66
C LEU A 93 -9.83 0.96 -0.37
N ARG A 94 -9.93 2.28 -0.31
CA ARG A 94 -10.32 3.01 0.91
C ARG A 94 -11.64 2.56 1.52
N ALA A 95 -12.56 2.00 0.72
CA ALA A 95 -13.81 1.43 1.21
C ALA A 95 -13.60 0.22 2.14
N LEU A 96 -12.47 -0.48 2.02
CA LEU A 96 -12.10 -1.60 2.88
C LEU A 96 -11.36 -1.15 4.15
N ARG A 97 -11.19 0.16 4.35
CA ARG A 97 -10.48 0.77 5.49
C ARG A 97 -9.08 0.20 5.69
N PRO A 98 -8.20 0.28 4.67
CA PRO A 98 -6.84 -0.22 4.79
C PRO A 98 -6.05 0.62 5.79
N VAL A 99 -5.13 -0.04 6.47
CA VAL A 99 -4.19 0.58 7.41
C VAL A 99 -2.79 0.44 6.84
N LEU A 100 -2.09 1.56 6.70
CA LEU A 100 -0.68 1.58 6.31
C LEU A 100 0.20 1.30 7.52
N ARG A 101 1.05 0.30 7.39
CA ARG A 101 2.07 -0.04 8.37
C ARG A 101 3.46 0.13 7.77
N ILE A 102 4.39 0.51 8.61
CA ILE A 102 5.80 0.61 8.24
C ILE A 102 6.60 -0.23 9.21
N GLY A 103 7.46 -1.08 8.68
CA GLY A 103 8.33 -1.92 9.47
C GLY A 103 9.80 -1.75 9.09
N VAL A 104 10.68 -2.20 9.97
CA VAL A 104 12.12 -2.23 9.72
C VAL A 104 12.66 -3.63 9.98
N ARG A 105 13.69 -3.97 9.22
CA ARG A 105 14.40 -5.24 9.35
C ARG A 105 15.89 -4.95 9.29
N ARG A 106 16.64 -5.63 10.14
CA ARG A 106 18.10 -5.60 10.09
C ARG A 106 18.62 -6.88 9.46
N VAL A 107 19.34 -6.74 8.35
CA VAL A 107 20.00 -7.86 7.66
C VAL A 107 21.45 -7.49 7.42
N ASP A 108 22.38 -8.33 7.87
CA ASP A 108 23.82 -8.11 7.72
C ASP A 108 24.29 -6.72 8.18
N GLY A 109 23.76 -6.24 9.30
CA GLY A 109 24.08 -4.94 9.86
C GLY A 109 23.42 -3.74 9.16
N ARG A 110 22.64 -3.97 8.11
CA ARG A 110 21.90 -2.91 7.39
C ARG A 110 20.44 -2.92 7.76
N PHE A 111 19.86 -1.73 7.92
CA PHE A 111 18.42 -1.56 8.09
C PHE A 111 17.72 -1.48 6.75
N SER A 112 16.62 -2.22 6.62
CA SER A 112 15.71 -2.15 5.50
C SER A 112 14.33 -1.78 6.01
N ALA A 113 13.76 -0.70 5.47
CA ALA A 113 12.40 -0.30 5.77
C ALA A 113 11.45 -0.84 4.69
N HIS A 114 10.27 -1.26 5.11
CA HIS A 114 9.22 -1.72 4.21
C HIS A 114 7.87 -1.23 4.70
N SER A 115 6.99 -0.87 3.76
CA SER A 115 5.62 -0.51 4.06
C SER A 115 4.65 -1.51 3.44
N TRP A 116 3.57 -1.77 4.14
CA TRP A 116 2.50 -2.65 3.67
C TRP A 116 1.14 -2.15 4.13
N LEU A 117 0.10 -2.67 3.51
CA LEU A 117 -1.28 -2.44 3.92
C LEU A 117 -1.82 -3.64 4.68
N GLU A 118 -2.64 -3.35 5.66
CA GLU A 118 -3.46 -4.35 6.35
C GLU A 118 -4.94 -4.05 6.11
N VAL A 119 -5.71 -5.09 5.88
CA VAL A 119 -7.17 -5.06 5.81
C VAL A 119 -7.69 -6.11 6.78
N ASP A 120 -8.58 -5.71 7.67
CA ASP A 120 -9.11 -6.57 8.74
C ASP A 120 -7.99 -7.24 9.56
N GLY A 121 -6.93 -6.49 9.85
CA GLY A 121 -5.79 -6.98 10.61
C GLY A 121 -4.88 -7.95 9.86
N ARG A 122 -5.05 -8.13 8.55
CA ARG A 122 -4.25 -9.05 7.74
C ARG A 122 -3.47 -8.28 6.68
N ALA A 123 -2.20 -8.62 6.54
CA ALA A 123 -1.33 -7.97 5.57
C ALA A 123 -1.65 -8.38 4.13
N LEU A 124 -1.61 -7.42 3.22
CA LEU A 124 -1.71 -7.66 1.77
C LEU A 124 -0.37 -8.12 1.18
N ASP A 125 0.72 -7.91 1.89
CA ASP A 125 2.08 -8.26 1.47
C ASP A 125 2.57 -9.49 2.24
N PRO A 126 2.95 -10.59 1.56
CA PRO A 126 3.46 -11.78 2.21
C PRO A 126 4.81 -11.56 2.90
N ALA A 127 5.55 -10.50 2.57
CA ALA A 127 6.82 -10.17 3.22
C ALA A 127 6.66 -9.43 4.55
N ALA A 128 5.47 -8.92 4.88
CA ALA A 128 5.22 -8.14 6.09
C ALA A 128 5.69 -8.81 7.39
N PRO A 129 5.50 -10.13 7.62
CA PRO A 129 5.93 -10.77 8.86
C PRO A 129 7.44 -10.73 9.14
N ALA A 130 8.26 -10.48 8.11
CA ALA A 130 9.71 -10.38 8.27
C ALA A 130 10.17 -9.03 8.86
N PHE A 131 9.26 -8.06 9.00
CA PHE A 131 9.57 -6.72 9.48
C PHE A 131 8.95 -6.47 10.86
N ALA A 132 9.72 -5.87 11.76
CA ALA A 132 9.17 -5.36 13.00
C ALA A 132 8.41 -4.06 12.74
N VAL A 133 7.19 -3.96 13.26
CA VAL A 133 6.36 -2.76 13.11
C VAL A 133 7.01 -1.60 13.85
N LEU A 134 7.09 -0.43 13.21
CA LEU A 134 7.49 0.79 13.87
C LEU A 134 6.42 1.22 14.85
N GLY A 135 6.83 1.38 16.09
CA GLY A 135 5.98 1.88 17.15
C GLY A 135 6.69 2.99 17.92
N PRO A 136 6.02 3.59 18.92
CA PRO A 136 6.69 4.53 19.81
C PRO A 136 7.89 3.83 20.41
N VAL A 137 9.04 4.53 20.42
CA VAL A 137 10.24 4.05 21.08
C VAL A 137 9.87 3.90 22.56
N GLY A 138 9.58 2.67 22.97
CA GLY A 138 9.38 2.34 24.34
C GLY A 138 10.68 2.62 25.08
N GLY A 139 10.58 3.49 26.06
CA GLY A 139 11.68 3.71 26.98
C GLY A 139 12.04 2.44 27.74
#